data_20f6f7654765005bcafb3d1de553a025
#
_entry.id   20f6f7654765005bcafb3d1de553a025
#
_cell.length_a   1.000
_cell.length_b   1.000
_cell.length_c   1.000
_cell.angle_alpha   90.00
_cell.angle_beta   90.00
_cell.angle_gamma   90.00
#
_symmetry.space_group_name_H-M   'P 1'
#
loop_
_entity.id
_entity.type
_entity.pdbx_description
1 polymer ?
#
loop_
_entity_poly.entity_id
_entity_poly.type
_entity_poly.pdbx_seq_one_letter_code
_entity_poly.pdbx_strand_id
1 'polypeptide(L)'
;MLAVLLSAILLSVGMIPSVSAASGYDFPSGAVPVRMMLDGREVLTEEAVIIRSVTYVPLRRFSELAGADSIEWNARTATATVTKGSTSISVADGYYYIVASGRYFYTAEPILNISGRLFVPIRPLAKAFSIDVAWDNANRTVVLKSTGKTLEPASSYYNSDDLYWLSRIISAESAGESLYGQIAVGNVVLNRVASKQFPNTIYGVIFDRVGGTQFSPVALGTIYRAPAVSSVIAAKICLEGYSISDEILFFMNPRIATSNWISQNRPFAFRIGNHDFYK
;
A
#
# COMPACT_ATOMS: atom_id res chain seq x y z
N MET A 1 29.63 -8.09 63.11
CA MET A 1 29.27 -9.04 62.03
C MET A 1 27.89 -8.62 61.45
N LEU A 2 27.95 -7.97 60.29
CA LEU A 2 26.76 -7.49 59.62
C LEU A 2 26.46 -8.44 58.43
N ALA A 3 25.34 -9.16 58.49
CA ALA A 3 24.92 -10.06 57.41
C ALA A 3 24.15 -9.27 56.34
N VAL A 4 24.70 -9.23 55.11
CA VAL A 4 24.04 -8.65 53.96
C VAL A 4 23.19 -9.74 53.32
N LEU A 5 21.86 -9.56 53.34
CA LEU A 5 20.90 -10.37 52.63
C LEU A 5 20.83 -9.89 51.18
N LEU A 6 21.32 -10.70 50.24
CA LEU A 6 21.15 -10.52 48.80
C LEU A 6 19.75 -11.05 48.42
N SER A 7 18.83 -10.16 48.11
CA SER A 7 17.53 -10.52 47.50
C SER A 7 17.71 -10.74 46.00
N ALA A 8 17.63 -12.00 45.57
CA ALA A 8 17.57 -12.34 44.16
C ALA A 8 16.16 -12.03 43.61
N ILE A 9 16.05 -11.01 42.76
CA ILE A 9 14.84 -10.74 42.00
C ILE A 9 14.82 -11.74 40.82
N LEU A 10 13.95 -12.77 40.93
CA LEU A 10 13.62 -13.61 39.78
C LEU A 10 12.74 -12.79 38.83
N LEU A 11 13.32 -12.32 37.71
CA LEU A 11 12.54 -11.88 36.55
C LEU A 11 11.87 -13.13 35.94
N SER A 12 10.58 -13.30 36.18
CA SER A 12 9.77 -14.22 35.42
C SER A 12 9.61 -13.67 34.00
N VAL A 13 10.39 -14.20 33.07
CA VAL A 13 10.15 -14.05 31.65
C VAL A 13 8.84 -14.78 31.36
N GLY A 14 7.73 -14.04 31.32
CA GLY A 14 6.45 -14.57 30.91
C GLY A 14 6.59 -15.11 29.47
N MET A 15 6.51 -16.43 29.30
CA MET A 15 6.36 -17.04 28.01
C MET A 15 5.10 -16.47 27.37
N ILE A 16 5.26 -15.63 26.33
CA ILE A 16 4.14 -15.24 25.48
C ILE A 16 3.70 -16.52 24.76
N PRO A 17 2.45 -17.00 24.93
CA PRO A 17 2.02 -18.20 24.24
C PRO A 17 2.12 -17.98 22.73
N SER A 18 2.71 -18.92 22.01
CA SER A 18 2.75 -18.87 20.56
C SER A 18 1.31 -18.99 20.04
N VAL A 19 0.88 -18.06 19.21
CA VAL A 19 -0.46 -17.98 18.61
C VAL A 19 -0.83 -19.22 17.80
N SER A 20 0.18 -20.04 17.44
CA SER A 20 0.04 -21.20 16.56
C SER A 20 -0.90 -22.31 17.08
N ALA A 21 -1.05 -22.47 18.38
CA ALA A 21 -1.75 -23.65 18.93
C ALA A 21 -3.28 -23.53 18.95
N ALA A 22 -3.84 -22.33 18.96
CA ALA A 22 -5.28 -22.10 19.13
C ALA A 22 -6.01 -21.85 17.80
N SER A 23 -5.36 -21.21 16.81
CA SER A 23 -5.98 -20.83 15.52
C SER A 23 -5.85 -21.89 14.42
N GLY A 24 -5.00 -22.91 14.59
CA GLY A 24 -4.69 -23.91 13.56
C GLY A 24 -3.85 -23.35 12.38
N TYR A 25 -3.24 -22.19 12.53
CA TYR A 25 -2.33 -21.58 11.54
C TYR A 25 -0.89 -21.59 12.06
N ASP A 26 0.05 -21.87 11.17
CA ASP A 26 1.49 -21.80 11.45
C ASP A 26 2.01 -20.40 11.14
N PHE A 27 1.74 -19.47 12.05
CA PHE A 27 2.15 -18.09 11.90
C PHE A 27 3.67 -17.92 12.04
N PRO A 28 4.27 -16.97 11.29
CA PRO A 28 5.68 -16.66 11.44
C PRO A 28 5.99 -16.16 12.86
N SER A 29 7.23 -16.37 13.31
CA SER A 29 7.71 -15.92 14.61
C SER A 29 7.48 -14.41 14.78
N GLY A 30 6.96 -14.01 15.94
CA GLY A 30 6.64 -12.62 16.25
C GLY A 30 5.23 -12.18 15.82
N ALA A 31 4.41 -13.08 15.27
CA ALA A 31 2.99 -12.79 15.05
C ALA A 31 2.28 -12.64 16.41
N VAL A 32 1.47 -11.59 16.53
CA VAL A 32 0.73 -11.27 17.76
C VAL A 32 -0.77 -11.23 17.44
N PRO A 33 -1.63 -11.98 18.17
CA PRO A 33 -3.08 -11.89 17.99
C PRO A 33 -3.56 -10.47 18.23
N VAL A 34 -4.56 -10.04 17.48
CA VAL A 34 -5.18 -8.73 17.67
C VAL A 34 -6.69 -8.89 17.73
N ARG A 35 -7.29 -8.23 18.71
CA ARG A 35 -8.73 -8.16 18.83
C ARG A 35 -9.31 -7.34 17.69
N MET A 36 -10.42 -7.81 17.11
CA MET A 36 -11.10 -7.14 16.01
C MET A 36 -12.60 -7.06 16.24
N MET A 37 -13.15 -5.88 16.01
CA MET A 37 -14.59 -5.61 16.11
C MET A 37 -15.11 -5.20 14.74
N LEU A 38 -16.21 -5.79 14.29
CA LEU A 38 -16.96 -5.35 13.10
C LEU A 38 -18.37 -4.95 13.52
N ASP A 39 -18.74 -3.70 13.31
CA ASP A 39 -20.04 -3.13 13.66
C ASP A 39 -20.47 -3.45 15.12
N GLY A 40 -19.49 -3.34 16.03
CA GLY A 40 -19.70 -3.57 17.47
C GLY A 40 -19.68 -5.05 17.91
N ARG A 41 -19.44 -6.00 17.01
CA ARG A 41 -19.30 -7.43 17.31
C ARG A 41 -17.85 -7.88 17.19
N GLU A 42 -17.38 -8.69 18.14
CA GLU A 42 -16.05 -9.30 18.06
C GLU A 42 -16.03 -10.38 16.97
N VAL A 43 -15.00 -10.31 16.12
CA VAL A 43 -14.85 -11.20 14.96
C VAL A 43 -13.40 -11.66 14.83
N LEU A 44 -13.15 -12.76 14.10
CA LEU A 44 -11.83 -13.31 13.80
C LEU A 44 -10.96 -13.53 15.05
N THR A 45 -11.59 -13.98 16.13
CA THR A 45 -10.89 -14.29 17.39
C THR A 45 -9.75 -15.25 17.11
N GLU A 46 -8.51 -14.87 17.49
CA GLU A 46 -7.26 -15.60 17.26
C GLU A 46 -6.85 -15.82 15.79
N GLU A 47 -7.65 -15.37 14.81
CA GLU A 47 -7.33 -15.46 13.39
C GLU A 47 -6.75 -14.16 12.83
N ALA A 48 -7.06 -13.01 13.45
CA ALA A 48 -6.47 -11.73 13.10
C ALA A 48 -5.14 -11.55 13.85
N VAL A 49 -4.07 -11.23 13.11
CA VAL A 49 -2.72 -11.13 13.68
C VAL A 49 -1.98 -9.90 13.19
N ILE A 50 -1.08 -9.39 14.03
CA ILE A 50 -0.11 -8.37 13.66
C ILE A 50 1.21 -9.07 13.32
N ILE A 51 1.70 -8.85 12.10
CA ILE A 51 3.01 -9.33 11.63
C ILE A 51 3.75 -8.08 11.13
N ARG A 52 4.96 -7.81 11.63
CA ARG A 52 5.77 -6.64 11.24
C ARG A 52 4.98 -5.32 11.27
N SER A 53 4.21 -5.10 12.32
CA SER A 53 3.35 -3.91 12.51
C SER A 53 2.17 -3.77 11.54
N VAL A 54 1.89 -4.78 10.73
CA VAL A 54 0.72 -4.82 9.85
C VAL A 54 -0.28 -5.84 10.36
N THR A 55 -1.55 -5.47 10.42
CA THR A 55 -2.64 -6.38 10.79
C THR A 55 -3.06 -7.19 9.56
N TYR A 56 -3.02 -8.50 9.69
CA TYR A 56 -3.45 -9.46 8.68
C TYR A 56 -4.71 -10.19 9.10
N VAL A 57 -5.54 -10.52 8.13
CA VAL A 57 -6.75 -11.32 8.30
C VAL A 57 -6.82 -12.42 7.24
N PRO A 58 -7.39 -13.61 7.54
CA PRO A 58 -7.60 -14.63 6.54
C PRO A 58 -8.67 -14.16 5.54
N LEU A 59 -8.30 -14.12 4.25
CA LEU A 59 -9.15 -13.58 3.17
C LEU A 59 -10.57 -14.15 3.19
N ARG A 60 -10.70 -15.48 3.20
CA ARG A 60 -12.01 -16.15 3.16
C ARG A 60 -12.89 -15.74 4.33
N ARG A 61 -12.37 -15.87 5.54
CA ARG A 61 -13.14 -15.59 6.77
C ARG A 61 -13.59 -14.12 6.85
N PHE A 62 -12.68 -13.20 6.50
CA PHE A 62 -13.02 -11.79 6.43
C PHE A 62 -14.06 -11.50 5.35
N SER A 63 -13.92 -12.09 4.18
CA SER A 63 -14.85 -11.88 3.06
C SER A 63 -16.27 -12.39 3.39
N GLU A 64 -16.38 -13.57 4.04
CA GLU A 64 -17.65 -14.11 4.52
C GLU A 64 -18.32 -13.15 5.52
N LEU A 65 -17.56 -12.65 6.50
CA LEU A 65 -18.05 -11.66 7.49
C LEU A 65 -18.45 -10.33 6.85
N ALA A 66 -17.75 -9.92 5.80
CA ALA A 66 -18.05 -8.72 5.03
C ALA A 66 -19.22 -8.89 4.04
N GLY A 67 -19.85 -10.08 3.98
CA GLY A 67 -21.00 -10.39 3.15
C GLY A 67 -20.67 -10.64 1.70
N ALA A 68 -19.57 -11.36 1.42
CA ALA A 68 -19.24 -11.81 0.07
C ALA A 68 -20.24 -12.85 -0.45
N ASP A 69 -20.58 -12.77 -1.73
CA ASP A 69 -21.50 -13.72 -2.39
C ASP A 69 -20.77 -14.98 -2.82
N SER A 70 -19.51 -14.85 -3.30
CA SER A 70 -18.68 -15.98 -3.69
C SER A 70 -17.20 -15.74 -3.43
N ILE A 71 -16.44 -16.85 -3.27
CA ILE A 71 -14.99 -16.83 -3.12
C ILE A 71 -14.43 -18.02 -3.92
N GLU A 72 -13.76 -17.71 -5.02
CA GLU A 72 -13.22 -18.66 -5.97
C GLU A 72 -11.69 -18.65 -5.96
N TRP A 73 -11.08 -19.80 -6.16
CA TRP A 73 -9.63 -19.95 -6.29
C TRP A 73 -9.25 -20.39 -7.70
N ASN A 74 -8.38 -19.64 -8.34
CA ASN A 74 -7.79 -20.03 -9.61
C ASN A 74 -6.36 -20.54 -9.39
N ALA A 75 -6.19 -21.86 -9.45
CA ALA A 75 -4.90 -22.51 -9.20
C ALA A 75 -3.84 -22.18 -10.27
N ARG A 76 -4.26 -21.83 -11.51
CA ARG A 76 -3.32 -21.50 -12.60
C ARG A 76 -2.63 -20.15 -12.36
N THR A 77 -3.35 -19.19 -11.83
CA THR A 77 -2.88 -17.82 -11.57
C THR A 77 -2.53 -17.59 -10.10
N ALA A 78 -2.75 -18.60 -9.22
CA ALA A 78 -2.62 -18.48 -7.77
C ALA A 78 -3.39 -17.26 -7.22
N THR A 79 -4.60 -17.01 -7.73
CA THR A 79 -5.42 -15.85 -7.42
C THR A 79 -6.75 -16.26 -6.82
N ALA A 80 -7.13 -15.65 -5.70
CA ALA A 80 -8.48 -15.70 -5.18
C ALA A 80 -9.30 -14.56 -5.76
N THR A 81 -10.53 -14.84 -6.20
CA THR A 81 -11.51 -13.85 -6.60
C THR A 81 -12.68 -13.88 -5.64
N VAL A 82 -13.00 -12.74 -5.04
CA VAL A 82 -14.14 -12.55 -4.15
C VAL A 82 -15.15 -11.64 -4.83
N THR A 83 -16.42 -12.03 -4.82
CA THR A 83 -17.51 -11.24 -5.38
C THR A 83 -18.44 -10.77 -4.26
N LYS A 84 -18.82 -9.48 -4.29
CA LYS A 84 -19.86 -8.89 -3.44
C LYS A 84 -20.70 -7.92 -4.27
N GLY A 85 -21.94 -8.28 -4.59
CA GLY A 85 -22.76 -7.53 -5.52
C GLY A 85 -22.05 -7.33 -6.86
N SER A 86 -21.87 -6.09 -7.28
CA SER A 86 -21.12 -5.74 -8.49
C SER A 86 -19.60 -5.60 -8.29
N THR A 87 -19.11 -5.75 -7.06
CA THR A 87 -17.68 -5.60 -6.75
C THR A 87 -16.96 -6.96 -6.90
N SER A 88 -15.91 -6.99 -7.74
CA SER A 88 -15.01 -8.13 -7.87
C SER A 88 -13.65 -7.76 -7.27
N ILE A 89 -13.14 -8.58 -6.34
CA ILE A 89 -11.88 -8.37 -5.63
C ILE A 89 -10.93 -9.51 -5.95
N SER A 90 -9.76 -9.22 -6.51
CA SER A 90 -8.72 -10.20 -6.83
C SER A 90 -7.53 -10.04 -5.88
N VAL A 91 -7.07 -11.17 -5.33
CA VAL A 91 -6.01 -11.26 -4.33
C VAL A 91 -5.07 -12.40 -4.70
N ALA A 92 -3.77 -12.13 -4.76
CA ALA A 92 -2.76 -13.14 -5.08
C ALA A 92 -1.63 -13.15 -4.05
N ASP A 93 -1.07 -14.34 -3.77
CA ASP A 93 0.06 -14.52 -2.86
C ASP A 93 1.31 -13.75 -3.33
N GLY A 94 2.04 -13.15 -2.40
CA GLY A 94 3.26 -12.39 -2.66
C GLY A 94 3.06 -11.02 -3.30
N TYR A 95 1.84 -10.65 -3.68
CA TYR A 95 1.57 -9.34 -4.27
C TYR A 95 1.49 -8.25 -3.20
N TYR A 96 1.87 -7.02 -3.58
CA TYR A 96 1.82 -5.82 -2.75
C TYR A 96 0.59 -4.95 -3.04
N TYR A 97 -0.45 -5.50 -3.65
CA TYR A 97 -1.72 -4.82 -3.89
C TYR A 97 -2.85 -5.83 -4.06
N ILE A 98 -4.05 -5.37 -3.82
CA ILE A 98 -5.28 -6.04 -4.21
C ILE A 98 -5.97 -5.24 -5.30
N VAL A 99 -6.74 -5.91 -6.15
CA VAL A 99 -7.52 -5.24 -7.21
C VAL A 99 -8.99 -5.39 -6.88
N ALA A 100 -9.71 -4.28 -6.78
CA ALA A 100 -11.16 -4.31 -6.57
C ALA A 100 -11.85 -3.46 -7.62
N SER A 101 -12.68 -4.08 -8.47
CA SER A 101 -13.39 -3.41 -9.59
C SER A 101 -12.48 -2.51 -10.45
N GLY A 102 -11.24 -2.99 -10.73
CA GLY A 102 -10.23 -2.29 -11.52
C GLY A 102 -9.45 -1.21 -10.78
N ARG A 103 -9.72 -0.96 -9.49
CA ARG A 103 -8.95 -0.10 -8.60
C ARG A 103 -7.84 -0.90 -7.92
N TYR A 104 -6.70 -0.26 -7.63
CA TYR A 104 -5.50 -0.92 -7.09
C TYR A 104 -5.17 -0.37 -5.71
N PHE A 105 -5.35 -1.18 -4.66
CA PHE A 105 -5.06 -0.80 -3.28
C PHE A 105 -3.74 -1.42 -2.85
N TYR A 106 -2.73 -0.57 -2.67
CA TYR A 106 -1.39 -0.99 -2.29
C TYR A 106 -1.33 -1.44 -0.83
N THR A 107 -0.47 -2.42 -0.56
CA THR A 107 -0.17 -2.96 0.76
C THR A 107 1.29 -2.68 1.10
N ALA A 108 1.57 -2.17 2.31
CA ALA A 108 2.95 -1.90 2.75
C ALA A 108 3.78 -3.19 2.90
N GLU A 109 3.12 -4.32 3.17
CA GLU A 109 3.69 -5.66 3.29
C GLU A 109 2.95 -6.59 2.32
N PRO A 110 3.59 -7.69 1.84
CA PRO A 110 2.98 -8.57 0.85
C PRO A 110 1.78 -9.34 1.42
N ILE A 111 0.90 -9.79 0.53
CA ILE A 111 -0.10 -10.80 0.83
C ILE A 111 0.62 -12.11 1.11
N LEU A 112 0.25 -12.81 2.17
CA LEU A 112 0.94 -14.02 2.67
C LEU A 112 0.09 -15.27 2.47
N ASN A 113 0.73 -16.37 2.10
CA ASN A 113 0.14 -17.70 2.21
C ASN A 113 0.61 -18.34 3.52
N ILE A 114 -0.31 -18.51 4.46
CA ILE A 114 -0.04 -19.13 5.75
C ILE A 114 -0.90 -20.40 5.85
N SER A 115 -0.27 -21.55 5.96
CA SER A 115 -0.95 -22.86 6.04
C SER A 115 -1.97 -23.10 4.90
N GLY A 116 -1.62 -22.69 3.65
CA GLY A 116 -2.47 -22.82 2.47
C GLY A 116 -3.62 -21.83 2.40
N ARG A 117 -3.61 -20.75 3.17
CA ARG A 117 -4.63 -19.70 3.18
C ARG A 117 -4.02 -18.34 2.96
N LEU A 118 -4.69 -17.50 2.17
CA LEU A 118 -4.27 -16.12 1.96
C LEU A 118 -4.61 -15.26 3.17
N PHE A 119 -3.58 -14.63 3.73
CA PHE A 119 -3.66 -13.59 4.74
C PHE A 119 -3.37 -12.24 4.12
N VAL A 120 -4.28 -11.30 4.30
CA VAL A 120 -4.26 -10.00 3.60
C VAL A 120 -4.19 -8.88 4.62
N PRO A 121 -3.37 -7.85 4.39
CA PRO A 121 -3.40 -6.63 5.18
C PRO A 121 -4.80 -6.02 5.23
N ILE A 122 -5.30 -5.75 6.45
CA ILE A 122 -6.71 -5.39 6.67
C ILE A 122 -7.14 -4.08 5.99
N ARG A 123 -6.28 -3.04 5.99
CA ARG A 123 -6.68 -1.71 5.50
C ARG A 123 -7.08 -1.70 4.02
N PRO A 124 -6.25 -2.20 3.07
CA PRO A 124 -6.62 -2.27 1.67
C PRO A 124 -7.78 -3.24 1.41
N LEU A 125 -7.86 -4.36 2.16
CA LEU A 125 -8.96 -5.30 2.02
C LEU A 125 -10.30 -4.69 2.48
N ALA A 126 -10.31 -4.05 3.63
CA ALA A 126 -11.50 -3.35 4.14
C ALA A 126 -11.95 -2.22 3.19
N LYS A 127 -11.00 -1.45 2.63
CA LYS A 127 -11.30 -0.43 1.61
C LYS A 127 -12.01 -1.03 0.39
N ALA A 128 -11.57 -2.22 -0.06
CA ALA A 128 -12.21 -2.94 -1.17
C ALA A 128 -13.66 -3.35 -0.88
N PHE A 129 -13.98 -3.60 0.39
CA PHE A 129 -15.34 -3.90 0.87
C PHE A 129 -16.14 -2.67 1.30
N SER A 130 -15.61 -1.45 1.15
CA SER A 130 -16.19 -0.21 1.67
C SER A 130 -16.42 -0.25 3.18
N ILE A 131 -15.43 -0.75 3.92
CA ILE A 131 -15.39 -0.83 5.39
C ILE A 131 -14.33 0.13 5.90
N ASP A 132 -14.69 1.00 6.83
CA ASP A 132 -13.74 1.88 7.52
C ASP A 132 -12.93 1.11 8.56
N VAL A 133 -11.65 1.48 8.74
CA VAL A 133 -10.73 0.83 9.69
C VAL A 133 -10.13 1.87 10.61
N ALA A 134 -10.34 1.69 11.92
CA ALA A 134 -9.71 2.47 12.97
C ALA A 134 -8.92 1.57 13.94
N TRP A 135 -7.98 2.17 14.64
CA TRP A 135 -7.25 1.54 15.74
C TRP A 135 -7.68 2.17 17.06
N ASP A 136 -8.25 1.38 17.94
CA ASP A 136 -8.51 1.76 19.33
C ASP A 136 -7.27 1.46 20.18
N ASN A 137 -6.52 2.51 20.50
CA ASN A 137 -5.28 2.38 21.24
C ASN A 137 -5.51 1.98 22.71
N ALA A 138 -6.63 2.40 23.32
CA ALA A 138 -6.94 2.10 24.70
C ALA A 138 -7.22 0.61 24.89
N ASN A 139 -7.96 -0.01 23.97
CA ASN A 139 -8.33 -1.41 24.01
C ASN A 139 -7.46 -2.31 23.12
N ARG A 140 -6.47 -1.75 22.43
CA ARG A 140 -5.59 -2.45 21.45
C ARG A 140 -6.40 -3.29 20.46
N THR A 141 -7.43 -2.67 19.87
CA THR A 141 -8.44 -3.33 19.04
C THR A 141 -8.52 -2.68 17.67
N VAL A 142 -8.63 -3.49 16.62
CA VAL A 142 -9.01 -3.02 15.30
C VAL A 142 -10.52 -2.86 15.25
N VAL A 143 -11.00 -1.67 14.96
CA VAL A 143 -12.43 -1.35 14.84
C VAL A 143 -12.77 -1.16 13.37
N LEU A 144 -13.69 -1.99 12.90
CA LEU A 144 -14.23 -1.99 11.55
C LEU A 144 -15.66 -1.50 11.57
N LYS A 145 -15.99 -0.61 10.61
CA LYS A 145 -17.35 -0.08 10.47
C LYS A 145 -17.80 -0.16 9.01
N SER A 146 -18.86 -0.90 8.77
CA SER A 146 -19.52 -0.98 7.46
C SER A 146 -20.08 0.39 7.07
N THR A 147 -19.76 0.86 5.86
CA THR A 147 -20.26 2.16 5.37
C THR A 147 -21.61 2.07 4.70
N GLY A 148 -22.09 0.86 4.37
CA GLY A 148 -23.29 0.64 3.55
C GLY A 148 -23.13 1.05 2.08
N LYS A 149 -21.94 1.46 1.65
CA LYS A 149 -21.66 1.90 0.29
C LYS A 149 -21.13 0.75 -0.57
N THR A 150 -21.42 0.80 -1.87
CA THR A 150 -20.76 -0.05 -2.86
C THR A 150 -19.49 0.63 -3.34
N LEU A 151 -18.43 -0.14 -3.57
CA LEU A 151 -17.19 0.38 -4.13
C LEU A 151 -17.43 0.89 -5.56
N GLU A 152 -17.11 2.15 -5.79
CA GLU A 152 -17.15 2.74 -7.13
C GLU A 152 -16.08 2.08 -8.02
N PRO A 153 -16.43 1.61 -9.24
CA PRO A 153 -15.48 0.97 -10.13
C PRO A 153 -14.46 1.98 -10.71
N ALA A 154 -13.31 1.49 -11.15
CA ALA A 154 -12.24 2.32 -11.72
C ALA A 154 -12.69 3.19 -12.90
N SER A 155 -13.66 2.72 -13.69
CA SER A 155 -14.16 3.42 -14.88
C SER A 155 -14.86 4.75 -14.58
N SER A 156 -15.43 4.90 -13.38
CA SER A 156 -16.05 6.15 -12.93
C SER A 156 -15.21 6.87 -11.87
N TYR A 157 -14.34 6.15 -11.16
CA TYR A 157 -13.56 6.69 -10.06
C TYR A 157 -12.37 7.55 -10.53
N TYR A 158 -11.59 7.06 -11.51
CA TYR A 158 -10.43 7.80 -11.99
C TYR A 158 -10.82 8.82 -13.05
N ASN A 159 -10.30 10.06 -12.94
CA ASN A 159 -10.28 10.98 -14.05
C ASN A 159 -9.41 10.39 -15.18
N SER A 160 -9.95 10.29 -16.39
CA SER A 160 -9.28 9.65 -17.53
C SER A 160 -8.00 10.37 -17.93
N ASP A 161 -8.00 11.71 -17.89
CA ASP A 161 -6.85 12.53 -18.29
C ASP A 161 -5.75 12.45 -17.24
N ASP A 162 -6.09 12.48 -15.96
CA ASP A 162 -5.14 12.30 -14.88
C ASP A 162 -4.44 10.93 -14.94
N LEU A 163 -5.20 9.86 -15.14
CA LEU A 163 -4.65 8.52 -15.31
C LEU A 163 -3.80 8.41 -16.58
N TYR A 164 -4.25 9.02 -17.68
CA TYR A 164 -3.54 9.04 -18.96
C TYR A 164 -2.14 9.66 -18.80
N TRP A 165 -2.06 10.85 -18.23
CA TRP A 165 -0.79 11.59 -18.13
C TRP A 165 0.10 11.05 -17.01
N LEU A 166 -0.45 10.72 -15.84
CA LEU A 166 0.34 10.18 -14.73
C LEU A 166 0.99 8.85 -15.09
N SER A 167 0.27 7.94 -15.76
CA SER A 167 0.84 6.65 -16.16
C SER A 167 1.97 6.81 -17.18
N ARG A 168 1.87 7.77 -18.08
CA ARG A 168 2.90 8.05 -19.09
C ARG A 168 4.16 8.65 -18.51
N ILE A 169 4.04 9.62 -17.62
CA ILE A 169 5.22 10.21 -17.01
C ILE A 169 5.93 9.20 -16.10
N ILE A 170 5.20 8.41 -15.30
CA ILE A 170 5.79 7.33 -14.51
C ILE A 170 6.52 6.34 -15.42
N SER A 171 5.93 5.95 -16.54
CA SER A 171 6.54 5.01 -17.47
C SER A 171 7.80 5.59 -18.14
N ALA A 172 7.74 6.82 -18.58
CA ALA A 172 8.85 7.46 -19.27
C ALA A 172 10.07 7.72 -18.38
N GLU A 173 9.84 7.96 -17.08
CA GLU A 173 10.89 8.23 -16.10
C GLU A 173 11.36 6.95 -15.36
N SER A 174 10.52 5.95 -15.18
CA SER A 174 10.80 4.87 -14.22
C SER A 174 10.28 3.48 -14.59
N ALA A 175 9.97 3.19 -15.87
CA ALA A 175 9.45 1.87 -16.26
C ALA A 175 10.37 0.68 -15.88
N GLY A 176 11.68 0.91 -15.77
CA GLY A 176 12.66 -0.09 -15.34
C GLY A 176 12.82 -0.24 -13.83
N GLU A 177 12.17 0.61 -13.04
CA GLU A 177 12.21 0.53 -11.57
C GLU A 177 11.18 -0.46 -11.02
N SER A 178 11.36 -0.85 -9.75
CA SER A 178 10.35 -1.60 -9.01
C SER A 178 9.01 -0.84 -8.97
N LEU A 179 7.90 -1.54 -8.73
CA LEU A 179 6.59 -0.89 -8.55
C LEU A 179 6.65 0.22 -7.47
N TYR A 180 7.38 -0.02 -6.39
CA TYR A 180 7.58 0.96 -5.32
C TYR A 180 8.33 2.21 -5.82
N GLY A 181 9.36 2.06 -6.64
CA GLY A 181 10.07 3.17 -7.27
C GLY A 181 9.19 3.96 -8.26
N GLN A 182 8.36 3.26 -9.03
CA GLN A 182 7.40 3.89 -9.93
C GLN A 182 6.32 4.69 -9.17
N ILE A 183 5.84 4.17 -8.03
CA ILE A 183 4.91 4.89 -7.13
C ILE A 183 5.59 6.16 -6.59
N ALA A 184 6.86 6.09 -6.18
CA ALA A 184 7.59 7.25 -5.68
C ALA A 184 7.67 8.38 -6.72
N VAL A 185 7.94 8.05 -7.99
CA VAL A 185 7.91 9.03 -9.09
C VAL A 185 6.51 9.63 -9.27
N GLY A 186 5.45 8.81 -9.21
CA GLY A 186 4.08 9.29 -9.25
C GLY A 186 3.74 10.21 -8.07
N ASN A 187 4.23 9.90 -6.85
CA ASN A 187 4.04 10.75 -5.69
C ASN A 187 4.72 12.12 -5.86
N VAL A 188 5.91 12.22 -6.48
CA VAL A 188 6.53 13.52 -6.78
C VAL A 188 5.59 14.38 -7.63
N VAL A 189 4.97 13.81 -8.67
CA VAL A 189 4.00 14.56 -9.49
C VAL A 189 2.82 15.03 -8.66
N LEU A 190 2.21 14.15 -7.85
CA LEU A 190 1.05 14.50 -7.03
C LEU A 190 1.38 15.48 -5.90
N ASN A 191 2.56 15.36 -5.28
CA ASN A 191 3.03 16.33 -4.28
C ASN A 191 3.24 17.71 -4.89
N ARG A 192 3.77 17.80 -6.12
CA ARG A 192 3.86 19.07 -6.85
C ARG A 192 2.49 19.66 -7.11
N VAL A 193 1.50 18.87 -7.53
CA VAL A 193 0.10 19.31 -7.70
C VAL A 193 -0.47 19.90 -6.41
N ALA A 194 -0.14 19.31 -5.26
CA ALA A 194 -0.59 19.77 -3.95
C ALA A 194 0.20 21.00 -3.43
N SER A 195 1.39 21.27 -3.99
CA SER A 195 2.27 22.37 -3.56
C SER A 195 1.92 23.68 -4.27
N LYS A 196 1.88 24.77 -3.51
CA LYS A 196 1.67 26.12 -4.06
C LYS A 196 2.80 26.60 -4.99
N GLN A 197 3.94 25.90 -5.03
CA GLN A 197 5.09 26.24 -5.86
C GLN A 197 4.98 25.74 -7.30
N PHE A 198 4.01 24.89 -7.59
CA PHE A 198 3.83 24.22 -8.89
C PHE A 198 2.41 24.39 -9.40
N PRO A 199 2.16 24.08 -10.69
CA PRO A 199 0.80 24.02 -11.22
C PRO A 199 -0.09 23.01 -10.44
N ASN A 200 -1.37 23.32 -10.34
CA ASN A 200 -2.35 22.56 -9.54
C ASN A 200 -3.05 21.42 -10.30
N THR A 201 -2.48 20.97 -11.41
CA THR A 201 -3.00 19.84 -12.20
C THR A 201 -1.85 18.92 -12.62
N ILE A 202 -2.11 17.63 -12.80
CA ILE A 202 -1.12 16.64 -13.26
C ILE A 202 -0.53 17.06 -14.61
N TYR A 203 -1.38 17.43 -15.57
CA TYR A 203 -0.95 17.95 -16.87
C TYR A 203 -0.06 19.18 -16.72
N GLY A 204 -0.49 20.15 -15.90
CA GLY A 204 0.25 21.39 -15.65
C GLY A 204 1.64 21.12 -15.08
N VAL A 205 1.77 20.22 -14.09
CA VAL A 205 3.06 19.84 -13.50
C VAL A 205 3.98 19.16 -14.52
N ILE A 206 3.44 18.25 -15.33
CA ILE A 206 4.23 17.50 -16.34
C ILE A 206 4.77 18.44 -17.42
N PHE A 207 3.95 19.36 -17.91
CA PHE A 207 4.29 20.26 -19.01
C PHE A 207 4.76 21.65 -18.56
N ASP A 208 5.01 21.83 -17.26
CA ASP A 208 5.58 23.07 -16.73
C ASP A 208 6.93 23.38 -17.37
N ARG A 209 7.12 24.65 -17.71
CA ARG A 209 8.34 25.19 -18.32
C ARG A 209 8.97 26.34 -17.51
N VAL A 210 8.41 26.64 -16.36
CA VAL A 210 8.99 27.65 -15.45
C VAL A 210 10.35 27.18 -14.96
N GLY A 211 11.39 27.92 -15.28
CA GLY A 211 12.78 27.52 -14.97
C GLY A 211 13.36 26.44 -15.90
N GLY A 212 12.67 26.08 -17.00
CA GLY A 212 13.07 25.05 -17.96
C GLY A 212 12.10 23.86 -17.98
N THR A 213 12.35 22.90 -18.89
CA THR A 213 11.53 21.68 -18.97
C THR A 213 11.75 20.84 -17.71
N GLN A 214 10.67 20.57 -16.98
CA GLN A 214 10.71 19.85 -15.70
C GLN A 214 10.97 18.35 -15.85
N PHE A 215 10.53 17.75 -16.97
CA PHE A 215 10.67 16.33 -17.25
C PHE A 215 11.26 16.11 -18.64
N SER A 216 12.42 15.45 -18.71
CA SER A 216 13.11 15.16 -19.98
C SER A 216 12.24 14.45 -21.02
N PRO A 217 11.35 13.50 -20.65
CA PRO A 217 10.43 12.86 -21.59
C PRO A 217 9.52 13.80 -22.37
N VAL A 218 9.19 14.96 -21.82
CA VAL A 218 8.41 15.99 -22.52
C VAL A 218 9.23 16.61 -23.66
N ALA A 219 10.48 16.97 -23.39
CA ALA A 219 11.37 17.54 -24.40
C ALA A 219 11.72 16.52 -25.50
N LEU A 220 11.88 15.25 -25.13
CA LEU A 220 12.24 14.16 -26.04
C LEU A 220 11.04 13.53 -26.75
N GLY A 221 9.81 13.90 -26.40
CA GLY A 221 8.59 13.32 -26.95
C GLY A 221 8.30 11.88 -26.51
N THR A 222 9.09 11.31 -25.59
CA THR A 222 8.89 9.94 -25.11
C THR A 222 7.66 9.80 -24.21
N ILE A 223 7.16 10.91 -23.66
CA ILE A 223 5.91 10.99 -22.88
C ILE A 223 4.69 10.49 -23.68
N TYR A 224 4.71 10.55 -25.00
CA TYR A 224 3.59 10.12 -25.86
C TYR A 224 3.58 8.61 -26.15
N ARG A 225 4.59 7.86 -25.73
CA ARG A 225 4.63 6.40 -25.88
C ARG A 225 3.60 5.73 -24.96
N ALA A 226 3.12 4.56 -25.38
CA ALA A 226 2.24 3.75 -24.52
C ALA A 226 2.96 3.39 -23.20
N PRO A 227 2.32 3.58 -22.05
CA PRO A 227 2.93 3.29 -20.76
C PRO A 227 3.03 1.77 -20.53
N ALA A 228 4.04 1.35 -19.78
CA ALA A 228 4.15 -0.01 -19.28
C ALA A 228 2.98 -0.35 -18.35
N VAL A 229 2.56 -1.63 -18.32
CA VAL A 229 1.46 -2.09 -17.45
C VAL A 229 1.73 -1.78 -15.98
N SER A 230 2.98 -1.99 -15.50
CA SER A 230 3.38 -1.64 -14.14
C SER A 230 3.21 -0.16 -13.83
N SER A 231 3.47 0.72 -14.80
CA SER A 231 3.32 2.17 -14.63
C SER A 231 1.86 2.62 -14.58
N VAL A 232 0.96 1.93 -15.31
CA VAL A 232 -0.49 2.14 -15.16
C VAL A 232 -0.96 1.71 -13.77
N ILE A 233 -0.46 0.58 -13.25
CA ILE A 233 -0.74 0.11 -11.90
C ILE A 233 -0.23 1.12 -10.87
N ALA A 234 1.02 1.60 -11.01
CA ALA A 234 1.59 2.62 -10.11
C ALA A 234 0.76 3.91 -10.11
N ALA A 235 0.35 4.39 -11.29
CA ALA A 235 -0.51 5.58 -11.41
C ALA A 235 -1.85 5.40 -10.69
N LYS A 236 -2.51 4.25 -10.86
CA LYS A 236 -3.75 3.94 -10.14
C LYS A 236 -3.56 3.91 -8.63
N ILE A 237 -2.47 3.28 -8.15
CA ILE A 237 -2.12 3.26 -6.72
C ILE A 237 -1.91 4.68 -6.17
N CYS A 238 -1.21 5.54 -6.90
CA CYS A 238 -1.03 6.94 -6.53
C CYS A 238 -2.37 7.70 -6.47
N LEU A 239 -3.23 7.51 -7.48
CA LEU A 239 -4.56 8.13 -7.53
C LEU A 239 -5.53 7.58 -6.47
N GLU A 240 -5.24 6.41 -5.88
CA GLU A 240 -5.92 5.89 -4.69
C GLU A 240 -5.49 6.59 -3.39
N GLY A 241 -4.52 7.49 -3.48
CA GLY A 241 -3.99 8.25 -2.36
C GLY A 241 -2.87 7.55 -1.60
N TYR A 242 -2.25 6.50 -2.17
CA TYR A 242 -1.07 5.92 -1.54
C TYR A 242 0.14 6.83 -1.74
N SER A 243 0.75 7.25 -0.63
CA SER A 243 1.94 8.08 -0.62
C SER A 243 3.07 7.39 0.15
N ILE A 244 4.27 7.41 -0.43
CA ILE A 244 5.51 7.00 0.24
C ILE A 244 6.02 8.15 1.12
N SER A 245 5.85 9.38 0.65
CA SER A 245 6.20 10.61 1.36
C SER A 245 5.50 11.79 0.71
N ASP A 246 4.86 12.61 1.50
CA ASP A 246 4.18 13.84 1.05
C ASP A 246 5.14 15.03 0.86
N GLU A 247 6.43 14.83 1.18
CA GLU A 247 7.43 15.91 1.16
C GLU A 247 8.35 15.88 -0.07
N ILE A 248 8.41 14.77 -0.81
CA ILE A 248 9.29 14.65 -1.98
C ILE A 248 8.74 15.45 -3.16
N LEU A 249 9.55 16.38 -3.65
CA LEU A 249 9.22 17.25 -4.78
C LEU A 249 10.16 17.07 -5.97
N PHE A 250 11.32 16.43 -5.77
CA PHE A 250 12.34 16.24 -6.79
C PHE A 250 12.88 14.80 -6.74
N PHE A 251 13.37 14.33 -7.89
CA PHE A 251 14.15 13.10 -7.98
C PHE A 251 15.18 13.21 -9.10
N MET A 252 16.21 12.40 -9.02
CA MET A 252 17.20 12.25 -10.07
C MET A 252 17.82 10.85 -10.02
N ASN A 253 18.29 10.36 -11.17
CA ASN A 253 19.17 9.22 -11.21
C ASN A 253 20.64 9.73 -11.21
N PRO A 254 21.38 9.59 -10.10
CA PRO A 254 22.72 10.18 -9.99
C PRO A 254 23.76 9.57 -10.94
N ARG A 255 23.47 8.37 -11.51
CA ARG A 255 24.39 7.70 -12.45
C ARG A 255 24.36 8.29 -13.85
N ILE A 256 23.26 8.93 -14.25
CA ILE A 256 23.03 9.45 -15.60
C ILE A 256 22.68 10.94 -15.63
N ALA A 257 22.54 11.55 -14.47
CA ALA A 257 22.20 12.97 -14.37
C ALA A 257 23.31 13.84 -14.98
N THR A 258 22.93 14.78 -15.84
CA THR A 258 23.82 15.76 -16.46
C THR A 258 23.99 17.03 -15.63
N SER A 259 23.20 17.18 -14.56
CA SER A 259 23.23 18.30 -13.64
C SER A 259 23.17 17.80 -12.20
N ASN A 260 23.96 18.41 -11.33
CA ASN A 260 23.97 18.18 -9.87
C ASN A 260 23.14 19.20 -9.10
N TRP A 261 22.38 20.04 -9.80
CA TRP A 261 21.65 21.15 -9.16
C TRP A 261 20.71 20.64 -8.06
N ILE A 262 19.94 19.58 -8.29
CA ILE A 262 19.00 19.01 -7.31
C ILE A 262 19.76 18.58 -6.04
N SER A 263 20.81 17.78 -6.19
CA SER A 263 21.58 17.26 -5.06
C SER A 263 22.32 18.36 -4.26
N GLN A 264 22.62 19.49 -4.89
CA GLN A 264 23.29 20.62 -4.24
C GLN A 264 22.32 21.60 -3.58
N ASN A 265 21.07 21.66 -4.02
CA ASN A 265 20.11 22.72 -3.60
C ASN A 265 18.87 22.18 -2.90
N ARG A 266 18.69 20.85 -2.80
CA ARG A 266 17.50 20.24 -2.19
C ARG A 266 17.91 19.23 -1.11
N PRO A 267 17.21 19.19 0.02
CA PRO A 267 17.46 18.20 1.07
C PRO A 267 17.19 16.79 0.55
N PHE A 268 18.16 15.89 0.69
CA PHE A 268 18.00 14.49 0.37
C PHE A 268 16.99 13.84 1.32
N ALA A 269 16.08 13.02 0.78
CA ALA A 269 15.09 12.28 1.55
C ALA A 269 15.46 10.80 1.65
N PHE A 270 15.51 10.10 0.54
CA PHE A 270 15.83 8.67 0.47
C PHE A 270 16.18 8.24 -0.96
N ARG A 271 16.68 7.00 -1.10
CA ARG A 271 16.92 6.34 -2.39
C ARG A 271 15.99 5.15 -2.57
N ILE A 272 15.42 4.99 -3.76
CA ILE A 272 14.71 3.78 -4.19
C ILE A 272 15.27 3.40 -5.57
N GLY A 273 15.80 2.18 -5.69
CA GLY A 273 16.41 1.71 -6.93
C GLY A 273 17.52 2.63 -7.42
N ASN A 274 17.40 3.13 -8.64
CA ASN A 274 18.36 4.05 -9.23
C ASN A 274 18.05 5.53 -8.97
N HIS A 275 16.96 5.86 -8.29
CA HIS A 275 16.55 7.23 -8.06
C HIS A 275 16.81 7.70 -6.63
N ASP A 276 17.41 8.90 -6.52
CA ASP A 276 17.47 9.69 -5.29
C ASP A 276 16.30 10.67 -5.27
N PHE A 277 15.58 10.72 -4.14
CA PHE A 277 14.45 11.59 -3.92
C PHE A 277 14.81 12.72 -2.95
N TYR A 278 14.24 13.93 -3.20
CA TYR A 278 14.58 15.15 -2.46
C TYR A 278 13.29 15.95 -2.16
N LYS A 279 13.40 16.79 -1.08
CA LYS A 279 12.31 17.67 -0.66
C LYS A 279 12.33 19.02 -1.38
#